data_69e60436147dc7cdec9a39d2e6e759fd
#
_entry.id   69e60436147dc7cdec9a39d2e6e759fd
#
_cell.length_a   1.000
_cell.length_b   1.000
_cell.length_c   1.000
_cell.angle_alpha   90.00
_cell.angle_beta   90.00
_cell.angle_gamma   90.00
#
_symmetry.space_group_name_H-M   'P 1'
#
loop_
_entity.id
_entity.type
_entity.pdbx_description
1 polymer ?
#
loop_
_entity_poly.entity_id
_entity_poly.type
_entity_poly.pdbx_seq_one_letter_code
_entity_poly.pdbx_strand_id
1 'polypeptide(L)'
;MICLIKEYSYTVYFSGPNSNHFLYMPDGYCIGRVLRRGARSDWARKSGDMTNNANFELAERLRAAIGSFVRRTRECAGTPSDARSETLGLLDRKGPLSAAMVAKARAVTHQSARKVLSDMEDGGLVTGEPSHRDGRERLYRLSEDGMVELRRSRSARTRWIAIQFEDILDKDDRETLAAAIVLLERIASAGSD
;
A
#
# COMPACT_ATOMS: atom_id res chain seq x y z
N MET A 1 22.25 -7.07 -11.70
CA MET A 1 21.99 -7.53 -13.08
C MET A 1 20.60 -7.06 -13.45
N ILE A 2 20.50 -6.11 -14.37
CA ILE A 2 19.22 -5.52 -14.80
C ILE A 2 18.68 -6.40 -15.92
N CYS A 3 17.54 -7.02 -15.74
CA CYS A 3 16.85 -7.76 -16.79
C CYS A 3 15.70 -6.88 -17.32
N LEU A 4 15.91 -6.30 -18.50
CA LEU A 4 14.87 -5.53 -19.21
C LEU A 4 13.98 -6.55 -19.97
N ILE A 5 12.75 -6.73 -19.52
CA ILE A 5 11.69 -7.38 -20.30
C ILE A 5 11.02 -6.28 -21.11
N LYS A 6 11.09 -6.39 -22.45
CA LYS A 6 10.95 -5.32 -23.45
C LYS A 6 9.53 -4.78 -23.68
N GLU A 7 8.52 -5.12 -22.87
CA GLU A 7 7.15 -4.65 -23.10
C GLU A 7 6.48 -3.92 -21.90
N TYR A 8 7.10 -4.00 -20.72
CA TYR A 8 6.63 -3.23 -19.55
C TYR A 8 7.86 -2.80 -18.76
N SER A 9 8.03 -1.50 -18.52
CA SER A 9 9.16 -0.95 -17.74
C SER A 9 9.00 -1.29 -16.25
N TYR A 10 9.46 -2.49 -15.86
CA TYR A 10 9.57 -2.87 -14.45
C TYR A 10 11.02 -2.69 -13.99
N THR A 11 11.21 -2.03 -12.86
CA THR A 11 12.54 -1.95 -12.23
C THR A 11 12.63 -3.02 -11.14
N VAL A 12 13.50 -4.01 -11.35
CA VAL A 12 13.78 -5.05 -10.35
C VAL A 12 15.03 -4.65 -9.58
N TYR A 13 14.89 -4.38 -8.30
CA TYR A 13 16.05 -4.15 -7.41
C TYR A 13 16.50 -5.46 -6.79
N PHE A 14 17.78 -5.80 -7.02
CA PHE A 14 18.46 -6.93 -6.39
C PHE A 14 19.30 -6.42 -5.23
N SER A 15 19.06 -6.89 -4.03
CA SER A 15 19.96 -6.70 -2.91
C SER A 15 20.37 -8.06 -2.35
N GLY A 16 21.67 -8.35 -2.33
CA GLY A 16 22.42 -9.41 -1.67
C GLY A 16 21.88 -10.85 -1.56
N PRO A 17 22.67 -11.82 -1.18
CA PRO A 17 22.34 -13.26 -1.27
C PRO A 17 21.23 -13.75 -0.31
N ASN A 18 20.76 -12.92 0.63
CA ASN A 18 19.72 -13.27 1.60
C ASN A 18 18.49 -12.38 1.58
N SER A 19 18.28 -11.59 0.51
CA SER A 19 17.24 -10.57 0.46
C SER A 19 15.96 -11.09 -0.20
N ASN A 20 14.83 -10.73 0.39
CA ASN A 20 13.52 -10.91 -0.24
C ASN A 20 13.43 -9.98 -1.46
N HIS A 21 13.08 -10.52 -2.61
CA HIS A 21 12.90 -9.77 -3.83
C HIS A 21 11.47 -9.23 -3.92
N PHE A 22 11.32 -7.95 -4.27
CA PHE A 22 10.03 -7.31 -4.50
C PHE A 22 9.97 -6.79 -5.92
N LEU A 23 8.85 -6.97 -6.59
CA LEU A 23 8.55 -6.34 -7.87
C LEU A 23 7.81 -5.02 -7.62
N TYR A 24 8.30 -3.94 -8.24
CA TYR A 24 7.68 -2.62 -8.21
C TYR A 24 7.22 -2.21 -9.59
N MET A 25 6.08 -1.53 -9.66
CA MET A 25 5.67 -0.78 -10.85
C MET A 25 6.36 0.59 -10.89
N PRO A 26 6.47 1.24 -12.07
CA PRO A 26 7.04 2.60 -12.21
C PRO A 26 6.39 3.63 -11.27
N ASP A 27 5.15 3.38 -10.86
CA ASP A 27 4.36 4.24 -9.97
C ASP A 27 4.61 3.98 -8.48
N GLY A 28 5.60 3.16 -8.12
CA GLY A 28 6.00 2.89 -6.73
C GLY A 28 5.14 1.87 -5.98
N TYR A 29 4.19 1.19 -6.63
CA TYR A 29 3.38 0.15 -6.00
C TYR A 29 4.13 -1.18 -5.95
N CYS A 30 4.20 -1.79 -4.75
CA CYS A 30 4.73 -3.14 -4.58
C CYS A 30 3.69 -4.17 -5.05
N ILE A 31 4.02 -4.95 -6.09
CA ILE A 31 3.13 -5.97 -6.67
C ILE A 31 3.12 -7.25 -5.82
N GLY A 32 4.09 -7.43 -4.93
CA GLY A 32 4.14 -8.60 -4.06
C GLY A 32 5.55 -9.07 -3.71
N ARG A 33 5.60 -9.95 -2.73
CA ARG A 33 6.83 -10.62 -2.28
C ARG A 33 7.20 -11.71 -3.28
N VAL A 34 8.42 -11.68 -3.83
CA VAL A 34 8.93 -12.79 -4.62
C VAL A 34 9.21 -13.97 -3.67
N LEU A 35 8.31 -14.94 -3.65
CA LEU A 35 8.42 -16.15 -2.85
C LEU A 35 9.57 -17.05 -3.34
N ARG A 36 10.12 -17.89 -2.44
CA ARG A 36 11.23 -18.83 -2.69
C ARG A 36 11.02 -19.71 -3.92
N ARG A 37 12.09 -20.24 -4.49
CA ARG A 37 12.23 -20.96 -5.77
C ARG A 37 11.15 -22.00 -6.14
N GLY A 38 10.32 -22.50 -5.23
CA GLY A 38 9.25 -23.46 -5.53
C GLY A 38 7.93 -22.84 -6.03
N ALA A 39 7.58 -21.64 -5.57
CA ALA A 39 6.31 -20.97 -5.96
C ALA A 39 6.39 -20.20 -7.28
N ARG A 40 7.61 -19.94 -7.79
CA ARG A 40 7.84 -19.24 -9.07
C ARG A 40 7.27 -19.97 -10.30
N SER A 41 7.27 -21.29 -10.27
CA SER A 41 6.91 -22.07 -11.46
C SER A 41 5.42 -22.03 -11.78
N ASP A 42 4.56 -21.90 -10.76
CA ASP A 42 3.11 -21.92 -10.96
C ASP A 42 2.55 -20.57 -11.33
N TRP A 43 3.10 -19.48 -10.76
CA TRP A 43 2.69 -18.12 -11.13
C TRP A 43 3.15 -17.77 -12.55
N ALA A 44 4.42 -18.05 -12.89
CA ALA A 44 4.98 -17.79 -14.23
C ALA A 44 4.35 -18.66 -15.33
N ARG A 45 3.90 -19.87 -15.00
CA ARG A 45 3.13 -20.71 -15.93
C ARG A 45 1.71 -20.17 -16.14
N LYS A 46 1.05 -19.71 -15.09
CA LYS A 46 -0.28 -19.09 -15.19
C LYS A 46 -0.26 -17.74 -15.89
N SER A 47 0.83 -16.96 -15.79
CA SER A 47 0.94 -15.64 -16.43
C SER A 47 1.25 -15.70 -17.93
N GLY A 48 1.88 -16.77 -18.42
CA GLY A 48 2.21 -16.91 -19.85
C GLY A 48 1.00 -17.06 -20.79
N ASP A 49 -0.14 -17.52 -20.26
CA ASP A 49 -1.37 -17.76 -21.03
C ASP A 49 -2.46 -16.68 -20.76
N MET A 50 -2.17 -15.71 -19.89
CA MET A 50 -3.18 -14.75 -19.39
C MET A 50 -3.32 -13.48 -20.22
N THR A 51 -2.44 -13.21 -21.18
CA THR A 51 -2.46 -11.96 -21.96
C THR A 51 -3.63 -11.85 -22.93
N ASN A 52 -4.37 -12.94 -23.15
CA ASN A 52 -5.55 -12.98 -24.03
C ASN A 52 -6.83 -13.43 -23.30
N ASN A 53 -6.89 -13.29 -21.98
CA ASN A 53 -8.02 -13.73 -21.17
C ASN A 53 -8.84 -12.52 -20.69
N ALA A 54 -10.17 -12.60 -20.80
CA ALA A 54 -11.13 -11.59 -20.29
C ALA A 54 -10.86 -11.19 -18.81
N ASN A 55 -10.32 -12.10 -18.00
CA ASN A 55 -9.92 -11.82 -16.63
C ASN A 55 -8.72 -10.86 -16.54
N PHE A 56 -7.77 -10.93 -17.48
CA PHE A 56 -6.63 -10.01 -17.52
C PHE A 56 -7.09 -8.59 -17.88
N GLU A 57 -7.94 -8.46 -18.89
CA GLU A 57 -8.51 -7.17 -19.28
C GLU A 57 -9.33 -6.55 -18.14
N LEU A 58 -10.14 -7.36 -17.46
CA LEU A 58 -10.91 -6.91 -16.30
C LEU A 58 -9.99 -6.46 -15.15
N ALA A 59 -8.92 -7.20 -14.88
CA ALA A 59 -7.94 -6.85 -13.85
C ALA A 59 -7.21 -5.54 -14.16
N GLU A 60 -6.80 -5.32 -15.42
CA GLU A 60 -6.18 -4.06 -15.85
C GLU A 60 -7.13 -2.87 -15.73
N ARG A 61 -8.38 -3.03 -16.15
CA ARG A 61 -9.41 -1.99 -15.99
C ARG A 61 -9.65 -1.67 -14.50
N LEU A 62 -9.76 -2.68 -13.66
CA LEU A 62 -9.92 -2.52 -12.21
C LEU A 62 -8.73 -1.78 -11.61
N ARG A 63 -7.49 -2.20 -11.92
CA ARG A 63 -6.27 -1.56 -11.44
C ARG A 63 -6.23 -0.07 -11.83
N ALA A 64 -6.51 0.24 -13.10
CA ALA A 64 -6.51 1.60 -13.60
C ALA A 64 -7.60 2.45 -12.93
N ALA A 65 -8.81 1.93 -12.79
CA ALA A 65 -9.95 2.60 -12.15
C ALA A 65 -9.66 2.91 -10.68
N ILE A 66 -9.18 1.92 -9.90
CA ILE A 66 -8.81 2.11 -8.50
C ILE A 66 -7.70 3.15 -8.36
N GLY A 67 -6.64 3.06 -9.19
CA GLY A 67 -5.54 4.01 -9.15
C GLY A 67 -5.99 5.45 -9.41
N SER A 68 -6.81 5.66 -10.45
CA SER A 68 -7.40 6.96 -10.77
C SER A 68 -8.30 7.48 -9.65
N PHE A 69 -9.17 6.63 -9.13
CA PHE A 69 -10.10 6.98 -8.05
C PHE A 69 -9.35 7.41 -6.79
N VAL A 70 -8.33 6.67 -6.37
CA VAL A 70 -7.53 6.97 -5.18
C VAL A 70 -6.77 8.30 -5.34
N ARG A 71 -6.16 8.56 -6.50
CA ARG A 71 -5.49 9.85 -6.79
C ARG A 71 -6.47 11.00 -6.69
N ARG A 72 -7.59 10.91 -7.43
CA ARG A 72 -8.61 11.97 -7.47
C ARG A 72 -9.20 12.25 -6.09
N THR A 73 -9.50 11.21 -5.32
CA THR A 73 -9.99 11.34 -3.94
C THR A 73 -9.01 12.09 -3.06
N ARG A 74 -7.72 11.77 -3.14
CA ARG A 74 -6.68 12.44 -2.35
C ARG A 74 -6.50 13.90 -2.74
N GLU A 75 -6.47 14.19 -4.02
CA GLU A 75 -6.37 15.55 -4.55
C GLU A 75 -7.54 16.41 -4.08
N CYS A 76 -8.76 15.96 -4.31
CA CYS A 76 -9.97 16.72 -4.00
C CYS A 76 -10.27 16.82 -2.50
N ALA A 77 -9.90 15.81 -1.71
CA ALA A 77 -10.01 15.86 -0.25
C ALA A 77 -8.86 16.63 0.43
N GLY A 78 -7.88 17.15 -0.32
CA GLY A 78 -6.72 17.84 0.23
C GLY A 78 -5.85 16.95 1.14
N THR A 79 -5.78 15.65 0.84
CA THR A 79 -5.03 14.67 1.65
C THR A 79 -3.92 14.01 0.82
N PRO A 80 -2.81 14.70 0.57
CA PRO A 80 -1.72 14.20 -0.27
C PRO A 80 -1.15 12.87 0.26
N SER A 81 -0.62 12.06 -0.66
CA SER A 81 0.12 10.86 -0.32
C SER A 81 1.58 11.22 -0.10
N ASP A 82 1.95 11.46 1.13
CA ASP A 82 3.32 11.72 1.54
C ASP A 82 3.85 10.61 2.46
N ALA A 83 5.14 10.67 2.73
CA ALA A 83 5.82 9.69 3.57
C ALA A 83 5.24 9.61 5.00
N ARG A 84 4.70 10.72 5.51
CA ARG A 84 4.10 10.84 6.84
C ARG A 84 2.74 10.16 6.88
N SER A 85 1.83 10.49 5.96
CA SER A 85 0.48 9.90 5.90
C SER A 85 0.52 8.39 5.64
N GLU A 86 1.47 7.92 4.81
CA GLU A 86 1.69 6.50 4.57
C GLU A 86 2.19 5.77 5.83
N THR A 87 3.10 6.40 6.59
CA THR A 87 3.63 5.84 7.84
C THR A 87 2.56 5.80 8.93
N LEU A 88 1.72 6.85 9.08
CA LEU A 88 0.57 6.83 9.98
C LEU A 88 -0.36 5.66 9.67
N GLY A 89 -0.74 5.50 8.40
CA GLY A 89 -1.59 4.39 7.97
C GLY A 89 -0.96 3.01 8.14
N LEU A 90 0.36 2.90 8.06
CA LEU A 90 1.08 1.65 8.28
C LEU A 90 1.08 1.28 9.77
N LEU A 91 1.38 2.23 10.66
CA LEU A 91 1.38 2.03 12.11
C LEU A 91 -0.02 1.67 12.64
N ASP A 92 -1.08 2.27 12.08
CA ASP A 92 -2.46 1.94 12.45
C ASP A 92 -2.82 0.49 12.11
N ARG A 93 -2.42 0.01 10.92
CA ARG A 93 -2.77 -1.35 10.48
C ARG A 93 -1.94 -2.45 11.12
N LYS A 94 -0.67 -2.17 11.45
CA LYS A 94 0.29 -3.19 11.90
C LYS A 94 0.69 -3.06 13.37
N GLY A 95 0.25 -2.00 14.05
CA GLY A 95 0.68 -1.70 15.40
C GLY A 95 2.10 -1.13 15.47
N PRO A 96 2.77 -1.22 16.62
CA PRO A 96 4.12 -0.69 16.82
C PRO A 96 5.15 -1.33 15.88
N LEU A 97 5.96 -0.49 15.21
CA LEU A 97 6.98 -0.92 14.26
C LEU A 97 8.31 -0.22 14.53
N SER A 98 9.42 -0.91 14.30
CA SER A 98 10.74 -0.28 14.26
C SER A 98 11.01 0.41 12.93
N ALA A 99 12.02 1.29 12.90
CA ALA A 99 12.44 1.95 11.67
C ALA A 99 12.82 0.95 10.56
N ALA A 100 13.42 -0.18 10.92
CA ALA A 100 13.74 -1.24 9.97
C ALA A 100 12.48 -1.90 9.40
N MET A 101 11.45 -2.12 10.22
CA MET A 101 10.17 -2.69 9.80
C MET A 101 9.40 -1.70 8.91
N VAL A 102 9.40 -0.41 9.24
CA VAL A 102 8.81 0.65 8.41
C VAL A 102 9.53 0.75 7.07
N ALA A 103 10.88 0.76 7.06
CA ALA A 103 11.68 0.77 5.85
C ALA A 103 11.33 -0.39 4.92
N LYS A 104 11.25 -1.61 5.48
CA LYS A 104 10.87 -2.82 4.74
C LYS A 104 9.44 -2.75 4.19
N ALA A 105 8.48 -2.29 5.03
CA ALA A 105 7.07 -2.24 4.64
C ALA A 105 6.77 -1.19 3.56
N ARG A 106 7.51 -0.07 3.57
CA ARG A 106 7.38 1.03 2.60
C ARG A 106 8.37 0.95 1.44
N ALA A 107 9.25 -0.06 1.44
CA ALA A 107 10.32 -0.22 0.45
C ALA A 107 11.23 1.00 0.28
N VAL A 108 11.56 1.65 1.38
CA VAL A 108 12.47 2.79 1.43
C VAL A 108 13.75 2.42 2.19
N THR A 109 14.77 3.30 2.14
CA THR A 109 15.99 3.08 2.91
C THR A 109 15.71 3.21 4.41
N HIS A 110 16.51 2.53 5.25
CA HIS A 110 16.42 2.64 6.70
C HIS A 110 16.62 4.09 7.18
N GLN A 111 17.54 4.81 6.53
CA GLN A 111 17.79 6.23 6.83
C GLN A 111 16.55 7.10 6.55
N SER A 112 15.88 6.89 5.41
CA SER A 112 14.64 7.61 5.08
C SER A 112 13.52 7.31 6.08
N ALA A 113 13.35 6.03 6.46
CA ALA A 113 12.36 5.64 7.45
C ALA A 113 12.65 6.27 8.83
N ARG A 114 13.92 6.26 9.27
CA ARG A 114 14.34 6.92 10.52
C ARG A 114 14.06 8.40 10.52
N LYS A 115 14.40 9.09 9.41
CA LYS A 115 14.15 10.53 9.29
C LYS A 115 12.65 10.84 9.43
N VAL A 116 11.81 10.13 8.69
CA VAL A 116 10.35 10.32 8.74
C VAL A 116 9.81 10.07 10.15
N LEU A 117 10.24 8.99 10.82
CA LEU A 117 9.80 8.67 12.18
C LEU A 117 10.27 9.70 13.19
N SER A 118 11.51 10.22 13.08
CA SER A 118 12.02 11.30 13.91
C SER A 118 11.19 12.59 13.71
N ASP A 119 10.99 13.00 12.45
CA ASP A 119 10.18 14.19 12.12
C ASP A 119 8.73 14.06 12.65
N MET A 120 8.19 12.84 12.67
CA MET A 120 6.86 12.56 13.20
C MET A 120 6.82 12.51 14.73
N GLU A 121 7.88 12.05 15.39
CA GLU A 121 8.02 12.07 16.85
C GLU A 121 8.18 13.49 17.34
N ASP A 122 9.04 14.31 16.71
CA ASP A 122 9.20 15.73 16.98
C ASP A 122 7.89 16.51 16.78
N GLY A 123 7.09 16.10 15.81
CA GLY A 123 5.74 16.64 15.56
C GLY A 123 4.64 16.06 16.45
N GLY A 124 4.96 15.20 17.42
CA GLY A 124 4.01 14.63 18.37
C GLY A 124 3.04 13.59 17.80
N LEU A 125 3.26 13.11 16.56
CA LEU A 125 2.33 12.18 15.90
C LEU A 125 2.60 10.71 16.22
N VAL A 126 3.81 10.40 16.64
CA VAL A 126 4.20 9.06 17.07
C VAL A 126 4.99 9.16 18.38
N THR A 127 4.99 8.08 19.13
CA THR A 127 5.84 7.91 20.31
C THR A 127 6.76 6.71 20.09
N GLY A 128 8.06 6.90 20.35
CA GLY A 128 9.06 5.85 20.24
C GLY A 128 9.45 5.32 21.62
N GLU A 129 9.35 4.01 21.85
CA GLU A 129 9.72 3.34 23.07
C GLU A 129 10.83 2.30 22.81
N PRO A 130 11.76 2.04 23.76
CA PRO A 130 12.71 0.95 23.63
C PRO A 130 11.98 -0.38 23.47
N SER A 131 12.48 -1.23 22.57
CA SER A 131 11.94 -2.58 22.42
C SER A 131 12.24 -3.44 23.64
N HIS A 132 11.24 -4.14 24.15
CA HIS A 132 11.44 -5.09 25.26
C HIS A 132 12.32 -6.31 24.88
N ARG A 133 12.51 -6.58 23.57
CA ARG A 133 13.33 -7.69 23.08
C ARG A 133 14.79 -7.30 22.85
N ASP A 134 15.01 -6.07 22.39
CA ASP A 134 16.34 -5.52 22.16
C ASP A 134 16.28 -4.03 22.50
N GLY A 135 16.87 -3.64 23.62
CA GLY A 135 16.90 -2.24 24.11
C GLY A 135 17.60 -1.26 23.16
N ARG A 136 18.27 -1.76 22.10
CA ARG A 136 18.88 -0.93 21.05
C ARG A 136 17.88 -0.56 19.96
N GLU A 137 16.76 -1.28 19.82
CA GLU A 137 15.71 -1.03 18.85
C GLU A 137 14.61 -0.18 19.49
N ARG A 138 14.15 0.85 18.77
CA ARG A 138 12.97 1.64 19.16
C ARG A 138 11.76 1.20 18.36
N LEU A 139 10.64 0.99 19.04
CA LEU A 139 9.33 0.74 18.43
C LEU A 139 8.52 2.02 18.47
N TYR A 140 8.00 2.41 17.32
CA TYR A 140 7.14 3.59 17.15
C TYR A 140 5.70 3.18 17.05
N ARG A 141 4.84 3.87 17.78
CA ARG A 141 3.37 3.74 17.72
C ARG A 141 2.72 5.09 17.48
N LEU A 142 1.48 5.08 17.01
CA LEU A 142 0.70 6.31 16.91
C LEU A 142 0.51 6.92 18.30
N SER A 143 0.67 8.23 18.38
CA SER A 143 0.19 9.02 19.50
C SER A 143 -1.31 9.28 19.36
N GLU A 144 -1.91 9.93 20.35
CA GLU A 144 -3.29 10.38 20.26
C GLU A 144 -3.47 11.40 19.12
N ASP A 145 -2.55 12.36 18.99
CA ASP A 145 -2.54 13.33 17.90
C ASP A 145 -2.37 12.67 16.53
N GLY A 146 -1.49 11.66 16.43
CA GLY A 146 -1.34 10.87 15.21
C GLY A 146 -2.61 10.13 14.81
N MET A 147 -3.34 9.60 15.78
CA MET A 147 -4.65 8.98 15.53
C MET A 147 -5.71 10.01 15.11
N VAL A 148 -5.71 11.21 15.70
CA VAL A 148 -6.60 12.31 15.31
C VAL A 148 -6.33 12.72 13.87
N GLU A 149 -5.07 12.93 13.50
CA GLU A 149 -4.68 13.31 12.14
C GLU A 149 -5.06 12.26 11.10
N LEU A 150 -4.84 10.98 11.42
CA LEU A 150 -5.22 9.86 10.55
C LEU A 150 -6.74 9.79 10.35
N ARG A 151 -7.53 9.92 11.43
CA ARG A 151 -8.99 9.95 11.37
C ARG A 151 -9.49 11.13 10.56
N ARG A 152 -8.93 12.33 10.77
CA ARG A 152 -9.27 13.54 10.00
C ARG A 152 -9.06 13.34 8.51
N SER A 153 -7.90 12.83 8.13
CA SER A 153 -7.56 12.54 6.73
C SER A 153 -8.51 11.51 6.10
N ARG A 154 -8.85 10.44 6.83
CA ARG A 154 -9.82 9.43 6.38
C ARG A 154 -11.22 10.02 6.21
N SER A 155 -11.68 10.77 7.20
CA SER A 155 -13.01 11.40 7.17
C SER A 155 -13.16 12.39 6.02
N ALA A 156 -12.12 13.17 5.71
CA ALA A 156 -12.12 14.07 4.57
C ALA A 156 -12.31 13.32 3.24
N ARG A 157 -11.59 12.21 3.05
CA ARG A 157 -11.76 11.34 1.87
C ARG A 157 -13.13 10.71 1.79
N THR A 158 -13.61 10.14 2.91
CA THR A 158 -14.94 9.51 2.96
C THR A 158 -16.05 10.52 2.65
N ARG A 159 -15.94 11.74 3.19
CA ARG A 159 -16.92 12.81 2.91
C ARG A 159 -16.94 13.19 1.43
N TRP A 160 -15.77 13.38 0.82
CA TRP A 160 -15.70 13.68 -0.59
C TRP A 160 -16.32 12.56 -1.45
N ILE A 161 -16.02 11.30 -1.14
CA ILE A 161 -16.59 10.14 -1.83
C ILE A 161 -18.12 10.10 -1.67
N ALA A 162 -18.63 10.34 -0.45
CA ALA A 162 -20.07 10.33 -0.20
C ALA A 162 -20.81 11.39 -1.03
N ILE A 163 -20.25 12.60 -1.14
CA ILE A 163 -20.82 13.65 -2.00
C ILE A 163 -20.85 13.18 -3.46
N GLN A 164 -19.76 12.56 -3.96
CA GLN A 164 -19.75 12.06 -5.35
C GLN A 164 -20.79 10.96 -5.57
N PHE A 165 -21.07 10.13 -4.55
CA PHE A 165 -22.13 9.12 -4.65
C PHE A 165 -23.52 9.74 -4.72
N GLU A 166 -23.76 10.84 -4.00
CA GLU A 166 -25.03 11.56 -4.05
C GLU A 166 -25.23 12.25 -5.42
N ASP A 167 -24.16 12.82 -5.96
CA ASP A 167 -24.22 13.63 -7.18
C ASP A 167 -24.27 12.79 -8.47
N ILE A 168 -23.66 11.61 -8.48
CA ILE A 168 -23.37 10.86 -9.72
C ILE A 168 -24.13 9.53 -9.79
N LEU A 169 -24.34 8.83 -8.65
CA LEU A 169 -24.86 7.48 -8.64
C LEU A 169 -26.35 7.45 -8.31
N ASP A 170 -27.12 6.72 -9.12
CA ASP A 170 -28.50 6.36 -8.76
C ASP A 170 -28.54 5.21 -7.73
N LYS A 171 -29.75 4.72 -7.44
CA LYS A 171 -29.92 3.64 -6.46
C LYS A 171 -29.29 2.33 -6.92
N ASP A 172 -29.49 1.97 -8.18
CA ASP A 172 -29.04 0.69 -8.74
C ASP A 172 -27.52 0.67 -8.87
N ASP A 173 -26.92 1.81 -9.20
CA ASP A 173 -25.46 2.00 -9.21
C ASP A 173 -24.84 1.79 -7.83
N ARG A 174 -25.49 2.32 -6.77
CA ARG A 174 -25.02 2.16 -5.39
C ARG A 174 -25.12 0.71 -4.92
N GLU A 175 -26.19 0.00 -5.28
CA GLU A 175 -26.34 -1.43 -4.98
C GLU A 175 -25.27 -2.27 -5.71
N THR A 176 -25.01 -1.95 -6.99
CA THR A 176 -23.96 -2.59 -7.77
C THR A 176 -22.58 -2.35 -7.17
N LEU A 177 -22.28 -1.11 -6.77
CA LEU A 177 -21.02 -0.76 -6.13
C LEU A 177 -20.85 -1.47 -4.78
N ALA A 178 -21.91 -1.56 -3.97
CA ALA A 178 -21.88 -2.30 -2.70
C ALA A 178 -21.54 -3.78 -2.93
N ALA A 179 -22.14 -4.41 -3.92
CA ALA A 179 -21.83 -5.80 -4.29
C ALA A 179 -20.36 -5.94 -4.78
N ALA A 180 -19.87 -4.99 -5.57
CA ALA A 180 -18.48 -4.98 -6.04
C ALA A 180 -17.48 -4.85 -4.89
N ILE A 181 -17.76 -4.05 -3.85
CA ILE A 181 -16.92 -3.91 -2.66
C ILE A 181 -16.74 -5.26 -1.95
N VAL A 182 -17.82 -6.03 -1.77
CA VAL A 182 -17.76 -7.37 -1.16
C VAL A 182 -16.85 -8.31 -1.95
N LEU A 183 -16.88 -8.24 -3.28
CA LEU A 183 -16.00 -9.05 -4.13
C LEU A 183 -14.53 -8.63 -3.98
N LEU A 184 -14.24 -7.32 -3.90
CA LEU A 184 -12.89 -6.80 -3.70
C LEU A 184 -12.32 -7.21 -2.34
N GLU A 185 -13.13 -7.14 -1.27
CA GLU A 185 -12.74 -7.60 0.07
C GLU A 185 -12.41 -9.10 0.07
N ARG A 186 -13.23 -9.91 -0.61
CA ARG A 186 -12.97 -11.35 -0.75
C ARG A 186 -11.67 -11.65 -1.52
N ILE A 187 -11.38 -10.92 -2.59
CA ILE A 187 -10.12 -11.04 -3.33
C ILE A 187 -8.93 -10.64 -2.45
N ALA A 188 -9.07 -9.54 -1.69
CA ALA A 188 -8.00 -9.06 -0.82
C ALA A 188 -7.69 -10.02 0.33
N SER A 189 -8.70 -10.70 0.89
CA SER A 189 -8.51 -11.68 1.96
C SER A 189 -7.90 -13.00 1.50
N ALA A 190 -8.14 -13.41 0.26
CA ALA A 190 -7.62 -14.66 -0.31
C ALA A 190 -6.09 -14.72 -0.48
N GLY A 191 -5.37 -13.61 -0.37
CA GLY A 191 -3.90 -13.51 -0.47
C GLY A 191 -3.18 -13.38 0.87
N SER A 192 -3.86 -13.59 1.99
CA SER A 192 -3.32 -13.32 3.34
C SER A 192 -2.80 -14.55 4.08
N ASP A 193 -2.80 -15.75 3.46
CA ASP A 193 -2.25 -17.01 4.02
C ASP A 193 -0.77 -17.23 3.69
#